data_51e9586add74c777fe54ea43791d4eba
#
_entry.id   51e9586add74c777fe54ea43791d4eba
#
_cell.length_a   1.000
_cell.length_b   1.000
_cell.length_c   1.000
_cell.angle_alpha   90.00
_cell.angle_beta   90.00
_cell.angle_gamma   90.00
#
_symmetry.space_group_name_H-M   'P 1'
#
loop_
_entity.id
_entity.type
_entity.pdbx_description
1 polymer ?
#
loop_
_entity_poly.entity_id
_entity_poly.type
_entity_poly.pdbx_seq_one_letter_code
_entity_poly.pdbx_strand_id
1 'polypeptide(L)'
;MLKNVYSPLSGGVLQERMMEIISNNLANTNTTAFKEDEICYQAQEANPWPSYATPHPPAPFKINMQELWPLKGNEMAYVTLSEIRTAHSQGPMIKTGNSMNVAIQGDGFFEVMTPFGERLTRDGGFSVSNDGILISKSGAVVQGENGAITGLNGKEISILPTGEIYVGKKFIDKLKVIAFKDATLLERLGESLWIHNGPPENLKKPEGEVTQGYLEGSNVNPMRNLTNMIIAHRSYEALQKTVKSHDETMQNANKISEVQ
;
A
#
# COMPACT_ATOMS: atom_id res chain seq x y z
N MET A 1 18.91 -7.02 -32.26
CA MET A 1 19.87 -6.84 -31.18
C MET A 1 19.35 -5.93 -30.04
N LEU A 2 18.61 -4.87 -30.32
CA LEU A 2 18.02 -3.99 -29.25
C LEU A 2 17.02 -4.69 -28.30
N LYS A 3 16.41 -5.79 -28.72
CA LYS A 3 15.38 -6.49 -27.91
C LYS A 3 15.90 -7.04 -26.57
N ASN A 4 17.17 -7.43 -26.48
CA ASN A 4 17.73 -8.04 -25.27
C ASN A 4 18.07 -7.04 -24.15
N VAL A 5 18.06 -5.73 -24.43
CA VAL A 5 18.31 -4.67 -23.46
C VAL A 5 17.03 -4.29 -22.70
N TYR A 6 15.85 -4.48 -23.30
CA TYR A 6 14.59 -4.10 -22.67
C TYR A 6 14.24 -4.93 -21.42
N SER A 7 14.58 -6.22 -21.41
CA SER A 7 14.32 -7.09 -20.25
C SER A 7 15.09 -6.66 -18.99
N PRO A 8 16.42 -6.46 -19.03
CA PRO A 8 17.16 -5.95 -17.86
C PRO A 8 16.77 -4.52 -17.48
N LEU A 9 16.38 -3.67 -18.45
CA LEU A 9 15.94 -2.31 -18.19
C LEU A 9 14.61 -2.30 -17.42
N SER A 10 13.62 -3.08 -17.87
CA SER A 10 12.33 -3.21 -17.17
C SER A 10 12.51 -3.78 -15.75
N GLY A 11 13.40 -4.76 -15.57
CA GLY A 11 13.77 -5.28 -14.26
C GLY A 11 14.43 -4.21 -13.38
N GLY A 12 15.28 -3.34 -13.96
CA GLY A 12 15.89 -2.22 -13.23
C GLY A 12 14.85 -1.22 -12.70
N VAL A 13 13.91 -0.81 -13.53
CA VAL A 13 12.81 0.09 -13.14
C VAL A 13 11.95 -0.54 -12.03
N LEU A 14 11.71 -1.85 -12.11
CA LEU A 14 10.98 -2.55 -11.05
C LEU A 14 11.76 -2.52 -9.72
N GLN A 15 13.07 -2.78 -9.74
CA GLN A 15 13.89 -2.75 -8.52
C GLN A 15 13.96 -1.34 -7.92
N GLU A 16 14.02 -0.30 -8.75
CA GLU A 16 13.96 1.09 -8.30
C GLU A 16 12.63 1.37 -7.57
N ARG A 17 11.51 0.95 -8.16
CA ARG A 17 10.20 1.10 -7.54
C ARG A 17 10.05 0.31 -6.24
N MET A 18 10.64 -0.89 -6.18
CA MET A 18 10.72 -1.66 -4.94
C MET A 18 11.49 -0.92 -3.86
N MET A 19 12.63 -0.33 -4.18
CA MET A 19 13.43 0.45 -3.23
C MET A 19 12.68 1.67 -2.72
N GLU A 20 11.92 2.38 -3.56
CA GLU A 20 11.08 3.50 -3.15
C GLU A 20 10.04 3.08 -2.10
N ILE A 21 9.31 1.98 -2.36
CA ILE A 21 8.27 1.49 -1.45
C ILE A 21 8.87 0.98 -0.14
N ILE A 22 9.96 0.21 -0.20
CA ILE A 22 10.67 -0.26 0.99
C ILE A 22 11.20 0.92 1.81
N SER A 23 11.72 1.95 1.15
CA SER A 23 12.20 3.17 1.82
C SER A 23 11.06 3.91 2.52
N ASN A 24 9.91 4.01 1.87
CA ASN A 24 8.71 4.60 2.47
C ASN A 24 8.24 3.81 3.69
N ASN A 25 8.15 2.47 3.59
CA ASN A 25 7.80 1.60 4.69
C ASN A 25 8.78 1.76 5.86
N LEU A 26 10.08 1.80 5.58
CA LEU A 26 11.12 1.94 6.59
C LEU A 26 11.07 3.29 7.31
N ALA A 27 10.85 4.39 6.56
CA ALA A 27 10.69 5.73 7.12
C ALA A 27 9.50 5.82 8.06
N ASN A 28 8.44 5.02 7.81
CA ASN A 28 7.20 5.01 8.57
C ASN A 28 7.10 3.88 9.61
N THR A 29 8.21 3.21 9.93
CA THR A 29 8.24 2.14 10.95
C THR A 29 7.76 2.61 12.33
N ASN A 30 8.04 3.86 12.71
CA ASN A 30 7.64 4.45 13.98
C ASN A 30 6.39 5.32 13.89
N THR A 31 5.78 5.41 12.71
CA THR A 31 4.55 6.18 12.51
C THR A 31 3.35 5.41 13.02
N THR A 32 2.55 6.02 13.89
CA THR A 32 1.33 5.41 14.45
C THR A 32 0.34 5.06 13.36
N ALA A 33 -0.23 3.87 13.46
CA ALA A 33 -1.25 3.35 12.53
C ALA A 33 -0.82 3.25 11.05
N PHE A 34 0.49 3.31 10.77
CA PHE A 34 0.97 3.10 9.43
C PHE A 34 0.77 1.66 9.00
N LYS A 35 0.36 1.47 7.75
CA LYS A 35 0.18 0.16 7.12
C LYS A 35 1.21 -0.02 6.01
N GLU A 36 1.89 -1.17 6.02
CA GLU A 36 2.92 -1.54 5.05
C GLU A 36 2.33 -1.62 3.63
N ASP A 37 3.02 -1.03 2.67
CA ASP A 37 2.70 -1.20 1.26
C ASP A 37 3.49 -2.37 0.69
N GLU A 38 2.79 -3.31 0.07
CA GLU A 38 3.33 -4.50 -0.56
C GLU A 38 3.22 -4.38 -2.09
N ILE A 39 4.22 -4.88 -2.78
CA ILE A 39 4.26 -4.88 -4.24
C ILE A 39 3.73 -6.20 -4.76
N CYS A 40 2.72 -6.14 -5.60
CA CYS A 40 2.28 -7.25 -6.43
C CYS A 40 2.86 -7.08 -7.83
N TYR A 41 3.65 -8.04 -8.29
CA TYR A 41 4.18 -8.06 -9.65
C TYR A 41 3.59 -9.22 -10.43
N GLN A 42 3.38 -8.99 -11.69
CA GLN A 42 2.90 -9.98 -12.63
C GLN A 42 3.88 -10.12 -13.78
N ALA A 43 4.28 -11.34 -14.06
CA ALA A 43 5.00 -11.62 -15.30
C ALA A 43 3.99 -11.52 -16.45
N GLN A 44 4.20 -10.55 -17.32
CA GLN A 44 3.40 -10.41 -18.52
C GLN A 44 4.17 -11.03 -19.68
N GLU A 45 3.63 -12.12 -20.22
CA GLU A 45 4.13 -12.67 -21.48
C GLU A 45 3.75 -11.69 -22.59
N ALA A 46 4.75 -11.14 -23.28
CA ALA A 46 4.50 -10.36 -24.47
C ALA A 46 3.99 -11.30 -25.58
N ASN A 47 2.69 -11.30 -25.79
CA ASN A 47 2.12 -11.97 -26.96
C ASN A 47 2.44 -11.12 -28.20
N PRO A 48 3.39 -11.53 -29.08
CA PRO A 48 3.87 -10.68 -30.18
C PRO A 48 2.88 -10.54 -31.33
N TRP A 49 1.77 -11.24 -31.28
CA TRP A 49 0.76 -11.19 -32.32
C TRP A 49 -0.59 -10.80 -31.73
N PRO A 50 -1.14 -9.64 -32.13
CA PRO A 50 -2.57 -9.47 -32.02
C PRO A 50 -3.18 -10.62 -32.84
N SER A 51 -4.10 -11.37 -32.23
CA SER A 51 -4.85 -12.39 -32.92
C SER A 51 -5.76 -11.69 -33.95
N TYR A 52 -5.18 -11.34 -35.09
CA TYR A 52 -5.99 -11.03 -36.26
C TYR A 52 -6.64 -12.34 -36.65
N ALA A 53 -7.88 -12.53 -36.26
CA ALA A 53 -8.77 -13.51 -36.84
C ALA A 53 -9.05 -13.07 -38.27
N THR A 54 -8.03 -13.17 -39.14
CA THR A 54 -8.28 -13.17 -40.56
C THR A 54 -8.66 -14.59 -40.94
N PRO A 55 -9.82 -14.82 -41.56
CA PRO A 55 -10.16 -16.11 -42.10
C PRO A 55 -9.18 -16.41 -43.23
N HIS A 56 -8.10 -17.15 -42.95
CA HIS A 56 -7.28 -17.69 -44.01
C HIS A 56 -8.09 -18.76 -44.75
N PRO A 57 -8.07 -18.76 -46.09
CA PRO A 57 -8.62 -19.86 -46.86
C PRO A 57 -7.89 -21.16 -46.47
N PRO A 58 -8.55 -22.32 -46.47
CA PRO A 58 -7.96 -23.56 -46.03
C PRO A 58 -6.75 -23.90 -46.88
N ALA A 59 -5.58 -23.81 -46.30
CA ALA A 59 -4.36 -24.27 -46.96
C ALA A 59 -4.39 -25.79 -47.12
N PRO A 60 -4.02 -26.30 -48.31
CA PRO A 60 -4.10 -27.74 -48.61
C PRO A 60 -3.05 -28.59 -47.87
N PHE A 61 -2.16 -27.99 -47.08
CA PHE A 61 -1.16 -28.69 -46.28
C PHE A 61 -1.25 -28.24 -44.82
N LYS A 62 -1.73 -29.10 -43.96
CA LYS A 62 -1.64 -28.92 -42.50
C LYS A 62 -0.22 -29.29 -42.05
N ILE A 63 0.73 -28.43 -42.27
CA ILE A 63 1.97 -28.46 -41.49
C ILE A 63 1.65 -27.82 -40.15
N ASN A 64 1.62 -28.60 -39.10
CA ASN A 64 1.47 -28.12 -37.74
C ASN A 64 2.79 -27.43 -37.38
N MET A 65 2.89 -26.12 -37.63
CA MET A 65 4.11 -25.34 -37.34
C MET A 65 4.46 -25.34 -35.84
N GLN A 66 3.55 -25.73 -34.97
CA GLN A 66 3.83 -25.90 -33.53
C GLN A 66 4.73 -27.11 -33.23
N GLU A 67 4.76 -28.12 -34.10
CA GLU A 67 5.62 -29.30 -33.93
C GLU A 67 7.03 -29.14 -34.55
N LEU A 68 7.18 -28.23 -35.48
CA LEU A 68 8.47 -27.98 -36.16
C LEU A 68 9.38 -26.95 -35.48
N TRP A 69 8.87 -26.23 -34.48
CA TRP A 69 9.62 -25.16 -33.80
C TRP A 69 9.64 -25.33 -32.32
N PRO A 70 10.56 -26.13 -31.75
CA PRO A 70 10.73 -26.25 -30.30
C PRO A 70 11.39 -25.00 -29.67
N LEU A 71 11.82 -24.04 -30.49
CA LEU A 71 12.40 -22.77 -30.03
C LEU A 71 11.37 -21.65 -30.20
N LYS A 72 10.46 -21.52 -29.25
CA LYS A 72 9.69 -20.28 -29.04
C LYS A 72 10.64 -19.19 -28.53
N GLY A 73 11.58 -18.77 -29.38
CA GLY A 73 12.54 -17.71 -29.10
C GLY A 73 11.95 -16.30 -29.08
N ASN A 74 10.65 -16.17 -28.86
CA ASN A 74 9.93 -14.91 -28.91
C ASN A 74 9.18 -14.59 -27.61
N GLU A 75 9.43 -15.36 -26.57
CA GLU A 75 8.87 -15.08 -25.23
C GLU A 75 9.69 -13.96 -24.57
N MET A 76 9.31 -12.73 -24.86
CA MET A 76 9.73 -11.60 -24.05
C MET A 76 8.83 -11.58 -22.81
N ALA A 77 9.30 -12.11 -21.70
CA ALA A 77 8.68 -11.86 -20.43
C ALA A 77 9.10 -10.47 -19.95
N TYR A 78 8.15 -9.55 -19.89
CA TYR A 78 8.32 -8.29 -19.16
C TYR A 78 7.76 -8.48 -17.76
N VAL A 79 8.52 -8.02 -16.78
CA VAL A 79 7.99 -7.90 -15.41
C VAL A 79 7.40 -6.50 -15.30
N THR A 80 6.09 -6.43 -15.13
CA THR A 80 5.40 -5.18 -14.86
C THR A 80 4.94 -5.13 -13.42
N LEU A 81 5.01 -3.94 -12.82
CA LEU A 81 4.32 -3.66 -11.57
C LEU A 81 2.82 -3.82 -11.83
N SER A 82 2.19 -4.79 -11.19
CA SER A 82 0.75 -5.01 -11.34
C SER A 82 -0.04 -4.03 -10.47
N GLU A 83 0.28 -4.00 -9.18
CA GLU A 83 -0.47 -3.22 -8.20
C GLU A 83 0.37 -3.01 -6.94
N ILE A 84 0.16 -1.90 -6.26
CA ILE A 84 0.64 -1.67 -4.89
C ILE A 84 -0.56 -1.92 -3.98
N ARG A 85 -0.42 -2.85 -3.05
CA ARG A 85 -1.45 -3.16 -2.06
C ARG A 85 -0.98 -2.77 -0.68
N THR A 86 -1.90 -2.21 0.09
CA THR A 86 -1.62 -1.94 1.50
C THR A 86 -2.04 -3.14 2.36
N ALA A 87 -1.13 -3.63 3.19
CA ALA A 87 -1.40 -4.68 4.17
C ALA A 87 -2.15 -4.11 5.37
N HIS A 88 -3.45 -4.38 5.47
CA HIS A 88 -4.28 -3.88 6.57
C HIS A 88 -4.18 -4.71 7.86
N SER A 89 -3.21 -5.63 7.98
CA SER A 89 -2.96 -6.36 9.22
C SER A 89 -2.71 -5.42 10.40
N GLN A 90 -3.17 -5.81 11.58
CA GLN A 90 -3.02 -5.01 12.79
C GLN A 90 -1.55 -4.91 13.21
N GLY A 91 -1.10 -3.70 13.53
CA GLY A 91 0.22 -3.43 14.11
C GLY A 91 0.26 -3.75 15.62
N PRO A 92 1.44 -3.71 16.25
CA PRO A 92 1.58 -3.91 17.67
C PRO A 92 0.87 -2.82 18.46
N MET A 93 0.21 -3.20 19.56
CA MET A 93 -0.45 -2.29 20.49
C MET A 93 0.58 -1.71 21.47
N ILE A 94 0.80 -0.40 21.42
CA ILE A 94 1.80 0.31 22.22
C ILE A 94 1.09 1.03 23.37
N LYS A 95 1.41 0.65 24.60
CA LYS A 95 0.88 1.34 25.78
C LYS A 95 1.56 2.69 25.97
N THR A 96 0.81 3.77 25.92
CA THR A 96 1.32 5.14 26.10
C THR A 96 0.96 5.75 27.45
N GLY A 97 -0.09 5.26 28.10
CA GLY A 97 -0.61 5.79 29.36
C GLY A 97 -1.33 7.14 29.25
N ASN A 98 -1.38 7.74 28.07
CA ASN A 98 -2.15 8.96 27.83
C ASN A 98 -3.63 8.60 27.62
N SER A 99 -4.52 9.18 28.44
CA SER A 99 -5.97 8.93 28.37
C SER A 99 -6.62 9.35 27.04
N MET A 100 -5.96 10.25 26.28
CA MET A 100 -6.44 10.70 24.96
C MET A 100 -6.01 9.77 23.83
N ASN A 101 -5.07 8.86 24.09
CA ASN A 101 -4.64 7.89 23.10
C ASN A 101 -5.58 6.69 23.14
N VAL A 102 -6.03 6.30 21.96
CA VAL A 102 -7.04 5.26 21.78
C VAL A 102 -6.63 4.35 20.63
N ALA A 103 -6.74 3.05 20.81
CA ALA A 103 -6.49 2.12 19.73
C ALA A 103 -7.67 1.17 19.53
N ILE A 104 -7.88 0.70 18.32
CA ILE A 104 -8.89 -0.32 18.00
C ILE A 104 -8.18 -1.68 18.00
N GLN A 105 -8.66 -2.60 18.81
CA GLN A 105 -8.26 -4.00 18.77
C GLN A 105 -9.22 -4.77 17.88
N GLY A 106 -8.75 -5.24 16.73
CA GLY A 106 -9.58 -5.86 15.70
C GLY A 106 -9.82 -4.93 14.49
N ASP A 107 -10.83 -5.24 13.67
CA ASP A 107 -11.15 -4.51 12.46
C ASP A 107 -11.93 -3.23 12.74
N GLY A 108 -11.58 -2.16 12.01
CA GLY A 108 -12.30 -0.89 12.07
C GLY A 108 -11.39 0.32 11.86
N PHE A 109 -11.98 1.46 11.62
CA PHE A 109 -11.33 2.76 11.47
C PHE A 109 -12.16 3.80 12.21
N PHE A 110 -11.49 4.77 12.80
CA PHE A 110 -12.16 5.96 13.31
C PHE A 110 -12.56 6.85 12.14
N GLU A 111 -13.74 7.44 12.23
CA GLU A 111 -14.18 8.45 11.29
C GLU A 111 -13.76 9.83 11.77
N VAL A 112 -13.19 10.61 10.86
CA VAL A 112 -12.76 11.98 11.12
C VAL A 112 -13.25 12.90 10.00
N MET A 113 -13.62 14.13 10.35
CA MET A 113 -14.03 15.15 9.42
C MET A 113 -12.84 16.06 9.11
N THR A 114 -12.47 16.12 7.85
CA THR A 114 -11.46 17.05 7.32
C THR A 114 -12.13 18.17 6.51
N PRO A 115 -11.45 19.27 6.17
CA PRO A 115 -11.98 20.29 5.26
C PRO A 115 -12.38 19.74 3.88
N PHE A 116 -11.86 18.56 3.51
CA PHE A 116 -12.14 17.88 2.24
C PHE A 116 -13.20 16.78 2.36
N GLY A 117 -13.90 16.70 3.50
CA GLY A 117 -14.95 15.72 3.78
C GLY A 117 -14.56 14.63 4.78
N GLU A 118 -15.40 13.62 4.90
CA GLU A 118 -15.22 12.48 5.79
C GLU A 118 -14.01 11.64 5.38
N ARG A 119 -13.19 11.26 6.34
CA ARG A 119 -12.01 10.42 6.18
C ARG A 119 -11.95 9.39 7.29
N LEU A 120 -11.15 8.38 7.08
CA LEU A 120 -10.96 7.26 7.99
C LEU A 120 -9.53 7.27 8.49
N THR A 121 -9.33 6.91 9.77
CA THR A 121 -8.00 6.78 10.35
C THR A 121 -7.94 5.63 11.34
N ARG A 122 -6.75 5.04 11.46
CA ARG A 122 -6.41 4.11 12.55
C ARG A 122 -5.57 4.80 13.63
N ASP A 123 -5.08 6.01 13.36
CA ASP A 123 -4.34 6.78 14.38
C ASP A 123 -5.31 7.34 15.42
N GLY A 124 -5.25 6.79 16.61
CA GLY A 124 -6.02 7.24 17.76
C GLY A 124 -5.25 8.19 18.67
N GLY A 125 -4.20 8.82 18.17
CA GLY A 125 -3.49 9.90 18.88
C GLY A 125 -4.31 11.17 18.91
N PHE A 126 -5.38 11.20 19.72
CA PHE A 126 -6.29 12.33 19.78
C PHE A 126 -5.83 13.39 20.76
N SER A 127 -6.34 14.58 20.59
CA SER A 127 -6.16 15.73 21.49
C SER A 127 -7.46 16.53 21.59
N VAL A 128 -7.57 17.35 22.62
CA VAL A 128 -8.72 18.23 22.80
C VAL A 128 -8.33 19.64 22.39
N SER A 129 -9.09 20.23 21.47
CA SER A 129 -8.94 21.63 21.08
C SER A 129 -9.33 22.57 22.22
N ASN A 130 -8.93 23.86 22.11
CA ASN A 130 -9.33 24.92 23.06
C ASN A 130 -10.87 25.05 23.17
N ASP A 131 -11.58 24.69 22.11
CA ASP A 131 -13.05 24.70 22.06
C ASP A 131 -13.69 23.44 22.68
N GLY A 132 -12.87 22.53 23.24
CA GLY A 132 -13.34 21.26 23.81
C GLY A 132 -13.77 20.23 22.78
N ILE A 133 -13.28 20.32 21.55
CA ILE A 133 -13.56 19.38 20.44
C ILE A 133 -12.44 18.35 20.37
N LEU A 134 -12.79 17.08 20.15
CA LEU A 134 -11.81 16.02 19.93
C LEU A 134 -11.26 16.09 18.52
N ILE A 135 -9.93 16.23 18.42
CA ILE A 135 -9.22 16.32 17.13
C ILE A 135 -8.11 15.28 17.04
N SER A 136 -7.80 14.85 15.81
CA SER A 136 -6.66 14.00 15.52
C SER A 136 -5.36 14.83 15.48
N LYS A 137 -4.21 14.18 15.37
CA LYS A 137 -2.90 14.85 15.18
C LYS A 137 -2.85 15.71 13.91
N SER A 138 -3.58 15.33 12.86
CA SER A 138 -3.69 16.11 11.62
C SER A 138 -4.67 17.29 11.72
N GLY A 139 -5.28 17.54 12.89
CA GLY A 139 -6.26 18.60 13.09
C GLY A 139 -7.68 18.26 12.60
N ALA A 140 -7.91 17.03 12.12
CA ALA A 140 -9.24 16.59 11.71
C ALA A 140 -10.13 16.33 12.92
N VAL A 141 -11.40 16.70 12.83
CA VAL A 141 -12.38 16.54 13.91
C VAL A 141 -12.86 15.09 13.99
N VAL A 142 -12.70 14.46 15.15
CA VAL A 142 -13.14 13.08 15.37
C VAL A 142 -14.66 13.02 15.44
N GLN A 143 -15.26 12.07 14.74
CA GLN A 143 -16.71 11.91 14.69
C GLN A 143 -17.19 10.84 15.68
N GLY A 144 -18.24 11.17 16.38
CA GLY A 144 -19.06 10.24 17.15
C GLY A 144 -20.31 9.80 16.38
N GLU A 145 -21.15 8.99 17.03
CA GLU A 145 -22.43 8.56 16.43
C GLU A 145 -23.39 9.75 16.21
N ASN A 146 -23.30 10.81 17.04
CA ASN A 146 -24.12 12.01 16.95
C ASN A 146 -23.43 13.20 16.24
N GLY A 147 -22.28 13.00 15.65
CA GLY A 147 -21.50 14.03 14.96
C GLY A 147 -20.18 14.37 15.64
N ALA A 148 -19.71 15.62 15.56
CA ALA A 148 -18.45 16.04 16.16
C ALA A 148 -18.48 15.90 17.68
N ILE A 149 -17.48 15.24 18.26
CA ILE A 149 -17.37 15.04 19.70
C ILE A 149 -16.90 16.34 20.36
N THR A 150 -17.78 16.95 21.16
CA THR A 150 -17.58 18.25 21.79
C THR A 150 -17.82 18.19 23.31
N GLY A 151 -17.41 19.22 24.04
CA GLY A 151 -17.68 19.32 25.48
C GLY A 151 -16.66 18.60 26.36
N LEU A 152 -15.47 18.34 25.85
CA LEU A 152 -14.37 17.66 26.55
C LEU A 152 -13.52 18.61 27.42
N ASN A 153 -14.13 19.65 27.98
CA ASN A 153 -13.39 20.72 28.68
C ASN A 153 -12.86 20.24 30.06
N GLY A 154 -11.53 20.08 30.17
CA GLY A 154 -10.76 20.12 31.40
C GLY A 154 -11.04 19.06 32.46
N LYS A 155 -11.77 17.97 32.17
CA LYS A 155 -12.11 16.89 33.11
C LYS A 155 -11.47 15.56 32.66
N GLU A 156 -11.42 14.65 33.63
CA GLU A 156 -10.99 13.27 33.36
C GLU A 156 -11.90 12.60 32.32
N ILE A 157 -11.29 12.22 31.18
CA ILE A 157 -11.98 11.58 30.06
C ILE A 157 -11.73 10.09 30.15
N SER A 158 -12.81 9.32 30.19
CA SER A 158 -12.78 7.86 30.16
C SER A 158 -13.47 7.35 28.91
N ILE A 159 -12.81 6.44 28.21
CA ILE A 159 -13.32 5.80 27.00
C ILE A 159 -13.47 4.31 27.27
N LEU A 160 -14.69 3.82 27.17
CA LEU A 160 -14.99 2.41 27.39
C LEU A 160 -14.62 1.54 26.16
N PRO A 161 -14.46 0.22 26.32
CA PRO A 161 -14.21 -0.70 25.22
C PRO A 161 -15.30 -0.68 24.12
N THR A 162 -16.51 -0.24 24.46
CA THR A 162 -17.63 -0.04 23.53
C THR A 162 -17.46 1.20 22.64
N GLY A 163 -16.45 2.04 22.91
CA GLY A 163 -16.23 3.32 22.25
C GLY A 163 -16.97 4.51 22.88
N GLU A 164 -17.70 4.28 23.97
CA GLU A 164 -18.43 5.34 24.69
C GLU A 164 -17.47 6.27 25.44
N ILE A 165 -17.69 7.57 25.32
CA ILE A 165 -16.86 8.62 25.94
C ILE A 165 -17.61 9.22 27.10
N TYR A 166 -16.97 9.22 28.26
CA TYR A 166 -17.46 9.84 29.46
C TYR A 166 -16.52 10.95 29.92
N VAL A 167 -17.11 12.04 30.39
CA VAL A 167 -16.40 13.13 31.08
C VAL A 167 -16.83 13.12 32.53
N GLY A 168 -15.99 12.56 33.40
CA GLY A 168 -16.38 12.21 34.76
C GLY A 168 -17.47 11.13 34.78
N LYS A 169 -18.71 11.50 35.16
CA LYS A 169 -19.87 10.58 35.16
C LYS A 169 -20.86 10.85 34.01
N LYS A 170 -20.61 11.85 33.20
CA LYS A 170 -21.53 12.24 32.12
C LYS A 170 -21.16 11.56 30.84
N PHE A 171 -22.08 10.83 30.23
CA PHE A 171 -21.99 10.35 28.87
C PHE A 171 -21.98 11.54 27.89
N ILE A 172 -21.07 11.56 26.97
CA ILE A 172 -20.96 12.60 25.93
C ILE A 172 -21.43 12.05 24.60
N ASP A 173 -20.72 11.06 24.06
CA ASP A 173 -21.02 10.45 22.77
C ASP A 173 -20.26 9.11 22.68
N LYS A 174 -20.41 8.42 21.56
CA LYS A 174 -19.69 7.20 21.24
C LYS A 174 -18.88 7.37 19.98
N LEU A 175 -17.60 6.95 20.00
CA LEU A 175 -16.72 6.97 18.85
C LEU A 175 -17.32 6.22 17.66
N LYS A 176 -17.39 6.87 16.50
CA LYS A 176 -17.85 6.23 15.28
C LYS A 176 -16.72 5.40 14.69
N VAL A 177 -16.85 4.09 14.81
CA VAL A 177 -15.93 3.11 14.25
C VAL A 177 -16.61 2.45 13.08
N ILE A 178 -15.92 2.39 11.93
CA ILE A 178 -16.42 1.80 10.70
C ILE A 178 -15.49 0.66 10.30
N ALA A 179 -16.05 -0.50 9.99
CA ALA A 179 -15.33 -1.64 9.47
C ALA A 179 -15.76 -1.96 8.03
N PHE A 180 -14.87 -2.59 7.29
CA PHE A 180 -15.08 -2.96 5.89
C PHE A 180 -14.93 -4.46 5.71
N LYS A 181 -15.71 -5.04 4.80
CA LYS A 181 -15.57 -6.45 4.38
C LYS A 181 -14.29 -6.64 3.56
N ASP A 182 -14.02 -5.66 2.71
CA ASP A 182 -12.83 -5.61 1.86
C ASP A 182 -12.12 -4.26 2.04
N ALA A 183 -10.97 -4.31 2.70
CA ALA A 183 -10.14 -3.15 2.96
C ALA A 183 -9.27 -2.74 1.75
N THR A 184 -9.22 -3.55 0.69
CA THR A 184 -8.46 -3.21 -0.54
C THR A 184 -9.06 -2.03 -1.29
N LEU A 185 -10.33 -1.72 -1.04
CA LEU A 185 -11.03 -0.56 -1.61
C LEU A 185 -10.75 0.76 -0.88
N LEU A 186 -9.88 0.72 0.14
CA LEU A 186 -9.43 1.91 0.86
C LEU A 186 -8.20 2.49 0.16
N GLU A 187 -8.29 3.75 -0.20
CA GLU A 187 -7.17 4.51 -0.79
C GLU A 187 -6.52 5.39 0.27
N ARG A 188 -5.17 5.37 0.33
CA ARG A 188 -4.40 6.19 1.26
C ARG A 188 -4.26 7.62 0.73
N LEU A 189 -4.60 8.61 1.57
CA LEU A 189 -4.46 10.03 1.25
C LEU A 189 -3.24 10.71 1.90
N GLY A 190 -2.45 9.96 2.67
CA GLY A 190 -1.36 10.50 3.50
C GLY A 190 -1.79 10.71 4.96
N GLU A 191 -0.82 11.04 5.85
CA GLU A 191 -1.06 11.30 7.29
C GLU A 191 -1.91 10.25 8.02
N SER A 192 -1.79 8.97 7.63
CA SER A 192 -2.62 7.86 8.13
C SER A 192 -4.13 8.04 7.89
N LEU A 193 -4.52 8.86 6.90
CA LEU A 193 -5.89 9.06 6.46
C LEU A 193 -6.22 8.17 5.26
N TRP A 194 -7.45 7.67 5.25
CA TRP A 194 -7.98 6.80 4.22
C TRP A 194 -9.30 7.33 3.70
N ILE A 195 -9.58 7.06 2.42
CA ILE A 195 -10.89 7.25 1.81
C ILE A 195 -11.43 5.93 1.31
N HIS A 196 -12.72 5.73 1.48
CA HIS A 196 -13.43 4.58 0.93
C HIS A 196 -14.07 4.96 -0.40
N ASN A 197 -13.58 4.37 -1.48
CA ASN A 197 -14.10 4.59 -2.85
C ASN A 197 -15.05 3.47 -3.31
N GLY A 198 -15.35 2.52 -2.41
CA GLY A 198 -16.20 1.38 -2.73
C GLY A 198 -17.70 1.63 -2.51
N PRO A 199 -18.55 0.68 -2.91
CA PRO A 199 -19.98 0.75 -2.68
C PRO A 199 -20.30 0.66 -1.17
N PRO A 200 -21.43 1.26 -0.72
CA PRO A 200 -21.82 1.25 0.70
C PRO A 200 -22.10 -0.14 1.26
N GLU A 201 -22.30 -1.14 0.41
CA GLU A 201 -22.51 -2.55 0.79
C GLU A 201 -21.23 -3.22 1.36
N ASN A 202 -20.06 -2.59 1.18
CA ASN A 202 -18.78 -3.03 1.75
C ASN A 202 -18.66 -2.75 3.26
N LEU A 203 -19.56 -1.93 3.81
CA LEU A 203 -19.58 -1.64 5.24
C LEU A 203 -19.96 -2.89 6.04
N LYS A 204 -19.21 -3.13 7.12
CA LYS A 204 -19.45 -4.20 8.11
C LYS A 204 -19.64 -3.56 9.48
N LYS A 205 -20.44 -4.20 10.34
CA LYS A 205 -20.51 -3.78 11.73
C LYS A 205 -19.13 -3.97 12.38
N PRO A 206 -18.57 -2.96 13.08
CA PRO A 206 -17.30 -3.09 13.74
C PRO A 206 -17.36 -4.17 14.82
N GLU A 207 -16.43 -5.10 14.76
CA GLU A 207 -16.25 -6.15 15.79
C GLU A 207 -15.08 -5.79 16.72
N GLY A 208 -14.35 -4.71 16.41
CA GLY A 208 -13.20 -4.25 17.18
C GLY A 208 -13.61 -3.60 18.50
N GLU A 209 -12.79 -3.81 19.53
CA GLU A 209 -12.91 -3.12 20.81
C GLU A 209 -11.96 -1.92 20.86
N VAL A 210 -12.41 -0.86 21.52
CA VAL A 210 -11.64 0.36 21.71
C VAL A 210 -10.87 0.27 23.02
N THR A 211 -9.55 0.48 22.97
CA THR A 211 -8.68 0.41 24.15
C THR A 211 -8.05 1.77 24.42
N GLN A 212 -8.38 2.37 25.57
CA GLN A 212 -7.81 3.66 26.01
C GLN A 212 -6.39 3.49 26.54
N GLY A 213 -5.54 4.49 26.34
CA GLY A 213 -4.14 4.48 26.80
C GLY A 213 -3.18 3.73 25.88
N TYR A 214 -3.63 3.31 24.72
CA TYR A 214 -2.86 2.61 23.72
C TYR A 214 -2.89 3.32 22.37
N LEU A 215 -1.85 3.09 21.55
CA LEU A 215 -1.81 3.44 20.15
C LEU A 215 -1.47 2.19 19.33
N GLU A 216 -1.99 2.12 18.14
CA GLU A 216 -1.55 1.11 17.18
C GLU A 216 -0.23 1.57 16.56
N GLY A 217 0.81 0.73 16.63
CA GLY A 217 2.09 0.96 15.94
C GLY A 217 2.00 0.62 14.45
N SER A 218 3.07 0.91 13.74
CA SER A 218 3.24 0.44 12.35
C SER A 218 3.29 -1.08 12.28
N ASN A 219 2.69 -1.69 11.26
CA ASN A 219 2.82 -3.13 11.00
C ASN A 219 4.07 -3.49 10.19
N VAL A 220 4.91 -2.51 9.88
CA VAL A 220 6.17 -2.68 9.15
C VAL A 220 7.20 -3.42 10.00
N ASN A 221 7.81 -4.46 9.44
CA ASN A 221 8.96 -5.11 10.05
C ASN A 221 10.27 -4.49 9.51
N PRO A 222 11.01 -3.70 10.32
CA PRO A 222 12.19 -2.97 9.83
C PRO A 222 13.32 -3.89 9.37
N MET A 223 13.55 -5.01 10.06
CA MET A 223 14.63 -5.95 9.70
C MET A 223 14.36 -6.64 8.37
N ARG A 224 13.11 -7.04 8.13
CA ARG A 224 12.68 -7.62 6.84
C ARG A 224 12.83 -6.59 5.71
N ASN A 225 12.37 -5.37 5.93
CA ASN A 225 12.47 -4.31 4.93
C ASN A 225 13.92 -3.92 4.61
N LEU A 226 14.80 -3.82 5.60
CA LEU A 226 16.25 -3.60 5.37
C LEU A 226 16.86 -4.72 4.54
N THR A 227 16.54 -5.97 4.84
CA THR A 227 17.04 -7.11 4.07
C THR A 227 16.54 -7.06 2.63
N ASN A 228 15.25 -6.77 2.43
CA ASN A 228 14.65 -6.63 1.10
C ASN A 228 15.28 -5.47 0.32
N MET A 229 15.60 -4.35 0.98
CA MET A 229 16.29 -3.22 0.37
C MET A 229 17.67 -3.59 -0.14
N ILE A 230 18.46 -4.35 0.66
CA ILE A 230 19.79 -4.82 0.24
C ILE A 230 19.67 -5.75 -0.97
N ILE A 231 18.68 -6.65 -0.99
CA ILE A 231 18.44 -7.56 -2.10
C ILE A 231 18.07 -6.79 -3.35
N ALA A 232 17.13 -5.82 -3.26
CA ALA A 232 16.69 -4.99 -4.37
C ALA A 232 17.86 -4.17 -4.94
N HIS A 233 18.68 -3.57 -4.07
CA HIS A 233 19.85 -2.79 -4.49
C HIS A 233 20.87 -3.67 -5.23
N ARG A 234 21.20 -4.84 -4.72
CA ARG A 234 22.13 -5.78 -5.38
C ARG A 234 21.59 -6.24 -6.73
N SER A 235 20.29 -6.51 -6.81
CA SER A 235 19.65 -6.89 -8.05
C SER A 235 19.70 -5.75 -9.08
N TYR A 236 19.45 -4.52 -8.66
CA TYR A 236 19.57 -3.33 -9.48
C TYR A 236 21.00 -3.15 -10.03
N GLU A 237 22.01 -3.26 -9.16
CA GLU A 237 23.43 -3.19 -9.59
C GLU A 237 23.79 -4.29 -10.60
N ALA A 238 23.31 -5.51 -10.41
CA ALA A 238 23.54 -6.61 -11.32
C ALA A 238 22.92 -6.34 -12.70
N LEU A 239 21.69 -5.80 -12.72
CA LEU A 239 20.99 -5.41 -13.96
C LEU A 239 21.72 -4.28 -14.67
N GLN A 240 22.20 -3.26 -13.96
CA GLN A 240 23.00 -2.17 -14.54
C GLN A 240 24.31 -2.69 -15.17
N LYS A 241 25.01 -3.61 -14.49
CA LYS A 241 26.21 -4.25 -15.05
C LYS A 241 25.89 -5.02 -16.34
N THR A 242 24.76 -5.70 -16.38
CA THR A 242 24.29 -6.42 -17.58
C THR A 242 24.04 -5.45 -18.74
N VAL A 243 23.35 -4.34 -18.50
CA VAL A 243 23.11 -3.30 -19.51
C VAL A 243 24.43 -2.74 -20.03
N LYS A 244 25.35 -2.39 -19.12
CA LYS A 244 26.68 -1.86 -19.50
C LYS A 244 27.50 -2.86 -20.33
N SER A 245 27.52 -4.15 -19.96
CA SER A 245 28.19 -5.21 -20.72
C SER A 245 27.60 -5.35 -22.13
N HIS A 246 26.29 -5.21 -22.27
CA HIS A 246 25.63 -5.18 -23.58
C HIS A 246 26.09 -4.00 -24.43
N ASP A 247 26.16 -2.79 -23.84
CA ASP A 247 26.62 -1.59 -24.54
C ASP A 247 28.07 -1.72 -24.99
N GLU A 248 28.97 -2.23 -24.17
CA GLU A 248 30.36 -2.50 -24.52
C GLU A 248 30.47 -3.52 -25.68
N THR A 249 29.64 -4.57 -25.65
CA THR A 249 29.59 -5.57 -26.72
C THR A 249 29.11 -4.95 -28.02
N MET A 250 28.11 -4.07 -27.99
CA MET A 250 27.61 -3.36 -29.16
C MET A 250 28.65 -2.40 -29.75
N GLN A 251 29.36 -1.66 -28.90
CA GLN A 251 30.43 -0.77 -29.30
C GLN A 251 31.59 -1.55 -30.00
N ASN A 252 31.97 -2.71 -29.44
CA ASN A 252 32.99 -3.56 -30.02
C ASN A 252 32.54 -4.16 -31.37
N ALA A 253 31.24 -4.56 -31.48
CA ALA A 253 30.70 -5.04 -32.74
C ALA A 253 30.69 -3.95 -33.83
N ASN A 254 30.36 -2.69 -33.48
CA ASN A 254 30.41 -1.57 -34.41
C ASN A 254 31.85 -1.26 -34.86
N LYS A 255 32.83 -1.28 -33.95
CA LYS A 255 34.23 -1.07 -34.30
C LYS A 255 34.76 -2.13 -35.31
N ILE A 256 34.30 -3.39 -35.15
CA ILE A 256 34.71 -4.46 -36.10
C ILE A 256 34.10 -4.22 -37.49
N SER A 257 32.89 -3.63 -37.57
CA SER A 257 32.25 -3.34 -38.85
C SER A 257 32.83 -2.11 -39.55
N GLU A 258 33.54 -1.21 -38.85
CA GLU A 258 34.20 -0.03 -39.42
C GLU A 258 35.59 -0.34 -39.98
N VAL A 259 36.16 -1.49 -39.64
CA VAL A 259 37.53 -1.90 -40.11
C VAL A 259 37.49 -2.73 -41.36
N GLN A 260 36.33 -3.01 -41.95
CA GLN A 260 36.14 -3.61 -43.27
C GLN A 260 35.73 -2.54 -44.31
#